data_21a291634d2d409c774b8b54aff6b720
#
_entry.id   21a291634d2d409c774b8b54aff6b720
#
_cell.length_a   1.000
_cell.length_b   1.000
_cell.length_c   1.000
_cell.angle_alpha   90.00
_cell.angle_beta   90.00
_cell.angle_gamma   90.00
#
_symmetry.space_group_name_H-M   'P 1'
#
loop_
_entity.id
_entity.type
_entity.pdbx_description
1 polymer ?
#
loop_
_entity_poly.entity_id
_entity_poly.type
_entity_poly.pdbx_seq_one_letter_code
_entity_poly.pdbx_strand_id
1 'polypeptide(L)'
;MTQAKRLRRPPAGGYARGDETRQRIIDAAIQLFGEHGFKEASTRDIATAANVNAPALQYYFENKEGLYKACAEYITSDLQARFAPSMRQAADALKNHAGADTLIEAYLGIQLVTLDSVLTPTHLAKGRLVGRELAGEAPSMISPMLQQKMKRPINKLLLELVARIAHTRTNEAITRIRLLTLKGLVLAFYYPPGACLELLGWKEIDAAKSALIKTTVQEQTRTLLMSWRGGA
;
A
#
# COMPACT_ATOMS: atom_id res chain seq x y z
N MET A 1 -50.17 5.08 34.98
CA MET A 1 -49.88 4.09 33.93
C MET A 1 -48.95 4.76 32.89
N THR A 2 -47.66 4.52 32.99
CA THR A 2 -46.64 5.17 32.18
C THR A 2 -46.24 4.22 31.05
N GLN A 3 -46.57 4.59 29.81
CA GLN A 3 -46.18 3.80 28.62
C GLN A 3 -44.67 3.95 28.35
N ALA A 4 -43.95 2.85 28.43
CA ALA A 4 -42.57 2.75 28.05
C ALA A 4 -42.42 2.85 26.51
N LYS A 5 -41.72 3.89 26.02
CA LYS A 5 -41.40 4.14 24.63
C LYS A 5 -40.42 3.07 24.15
N ARG A 6 -40.91 2.08 23.37
CA ARG A 6 -40.06 1.07 22.72
C ARG A 6 -39.11 1.75 21.75
N LEU A 7 -37.83 1.74 22.05
CA LEU A 7 -36.76 2.08 21.12
C LEU A 7 -36.80 1.10 19.94
N ARG A 8 -37.19 1.57 18.74
CA ARG A 8 -37.12 0.82 17.50
C ARG A 8 -35.63 0.56 17.18
N ARG A 9 -35.20 -0.70 17.19
CA ARG A 9 -33.93 -1.13 16.57
C ARG A 9 -33.97 -0.77 15.09
N PRO A 10 -32.92 -0.11 14.54
CA PRO A 10 -32.83 0.13 13.09
C PRO A 10 -32.76 -1.21 12.38
N PRO A 11 -33.36 -1.36 11.17
CA PRO A 11 -33.26 -2.57 10.40
C PRO A 11 -31.80 -2.79 9.95
N ALA A 12 -31.33 -4.05 9.93
CA ALA A 12 -29.97 -4.47 9.59
C ALA A 12 -29.44 -3.94 8.23
N GLY A 13 -30.28 -3.47 7.32
CA GLY A 13 -29.93 -2.83 6.05
C GLY A 13 -29.46 -1.36 6.15
N GLY A 14 -29.64 -0.70 7.30
CA GLY A 14 -29.24 0.71 7.47
C GLY A 14 -27.75 0.88 7.66
N TYR A 15 -27.08 -0.03 8.33
CA TYR A 15 -25.64 0.00 8.58
C TYR A 15 -24.84 -0.27 7.30
N ALA A 16 -25.21 -1.30 6.51
CA ALA A 16 -24.54 -1.63 5.25
C ALA A 16 -24.58 -0.46 4.25
N ARG A 17 -25.74 0.20 4.08
CA ARG A 17 -25.86 1.40 3.22
C ARG A 17 -25.05 2.59 3.72
N GLY A 18 -24.89 2.73 5.03
CA GLY A 18 -24.04 3.77 5.64
C GLY A 18 -22.56 3.53 5.32
N ASP A 19 -22.11 2.29 5.46
CA ASP A 19 -20.72 1.90 5.18
C ASP A 19 -20.40 2.04 3.69
N GLU A 20 -21.29 1.63 2.79
CA GLU A 20 -21.13 1.84 1.33
C GLU A 20 -21.02 3.32 0.96
N THR A 21 -21.88 4.17 1.56
CA THR A 21 -21.82 5.61 1.31
C THR A 21 -20.54 6.22 1.84
N ARG A 22 -20.11 5.83 3.02
CA ARG A 22 -18.83 6.27 3.60
C ARG A 22 -17.66 5.88 2.72
N GLN A 23 -17.66 4.65 2.18
CA GLN A 23 -16.60 4.18 1.28
C GLN A 23 -16.57 4.96 -0.04
N ARG A 24 -17.72 5.22 -0.67
CA ARG A 24 -17.78 6.05 -1.89
C ARG A 24 -17.20 7.44 -1.68
N ILE A 25 -17.43 8.05 -0.52
CA ILE A 25 -16.86 9.37 -0.19
C ILE A 25 -15.34 9.27 -0.06
N ILE A 26 -14.81 8.24 0.60
CA ILE A 26 -13.36 8.00 0.73
C ILE A 26 -12.72 7.79 -0.64
N ASP A 27 -13.32 6.97 -1.52
CA ASP A 27 -12.79 6.69 -2.85
C ASP A 27 -12.75 7.95 -3.72
N ALA A 28 -13.82 8.76 -3.73
CA ALA A 28 -13.86 10.05 -4.40
C ALA A 28 -12.81 11.02 -3.83
N ALA A 29 -12.65 11.06 -2.52
CA ALA A 29 -11.67 11.91 -1.85
C ALA A 29 -10.23 11.53 -2.22
N ILE A 30 -9.90 10.24 -2.27
CA ILE A 30 -8.57 9.76 -2.68
C ILE A 30 -8.26 10.21 -4.11
N GLN A 31 -9.22 10.13 -5.04
CA GLN A 31 -9.04 10.58 -6.41
C GLN A 31 -8.79 12.10 -6.46
N LEU A 32 -9.69 12.90 -5.90
CA LEU A 32 -9.63 14.35 -5.98
C LEU A 32 -8.43 14.94 -5.21
N PHE A 33 -8.09 14.41 -4.03
CA PHE A 33 -6.89 14.81 -3.32
C PHE A 33 -5.61 14.42 -4.08
N GLY A 34 -5.60 13.27 -4.74
CA GLY A 34 -4.49 12.83 -5.59
C GLY A 34 -4.33 13.68 -6.85
N GLU A 35 -5.41 14.11 -7.48
CA GLU A 35 -5.41 14.88 -8.72
C GLU A 35 -5.15 16.37 -8.49
N HIS A 36 -5.88 16.98 -7.57
CA HIS A 36 -5.88 18.44 -7.35
C HIS A 36 -5.07 18.87 -6.13
N GLY A 37 -4.72 17.92 -5.24
CA GLY A 37 -4.06 18.21 -3.94
C GLY A 37 -5.06 18.53 -2.84
N PHE A 38 -4.55 18.52 -1.60
CA PHE A 38 -5.38 18.74 -0.41
C PHE A 38 -6.02 20.14 -0.39
N LYS A 39 -5.29 21.19 -0.77
CA LYS A 39 -5.79 22.57 -0.70
C LYS A 39 -6.93 22.82 -1.69
N GLU A 40 -6.75 22.40 -2.94
CA GLU A 40 -7.65 22.71 -4.05
C GLU A 40 -8.90 21.83 -4.08
N ALA A 41 -8.82 20.56 -3.69
CA ALA A 41 -9.99 19.69 -3.65
C ALA A 41 -10.99 20.14 -2.59
N SER A 42 -12.19 20.60 -2.99
CA SER A 42 -13.23 21.00 -2.04
C SER A 42 -14.09 19.82 -1.57
N THR A 43 -14.63 19.92 -0.35
CA THR A 43 -15.59 18.91 0.16
C THR A 43 -16.88 18.87 -0.67
N ARG A 44 -17.22 19.94 -1.37
CA ARG A 44 -18.37 20.01 -2.27
C ARG A 44 -18.13 19.20 -3.54
N ASP A 45 -16.92 19.31 -4.14
CA ASP A 45 -16.54 18.53 -5.31
C ASP A 45 -16.47 17.04 -4.97
N ILE A 46 -15.92 16.72 -3.80
CA ILE A 46 -15.87 15.33 -3.29
C ILE A 46 -17.29 14.78 -3.08
N ALA A 47 -18.21 15.55 -2.49
CA ALA A 47 -19.59 15.13 -2.33
C ALA A 47 -20.28 14.87 -3.67
N THR A 48 -20.06 15.77 -4.66
CA THR A 48 -20.57 15.61 -6.03
C THR A 48 -20.01 14.35 -6.69
N ALA A 49 -18.69 14.12 -6.63
CA ALA A 49 -18.04 12.94 -7.19
C ALA A 49 -18.49 11.62 -6.51
N ALA A 50 -18.77 11.68 -5.20
CA ALA A 50 -19.31 10.54 -4.45
C ALA A 50 -20.82 10.31 -4.66
N ASN A 51 -21.48 11.18 -5.43
CA ASN A 51 -22.95 11.18 -5.59
C ASN A 51 -23.69 11.24 -4.24
N VAL A 52 -23.28 12.20 -3.38
CA VAL A 52 -23.94 12.54 -2.12
C VAL A 52 -24.12 14.06 -2.00
N ASN A 53 -25.00 14.51 -1.13
CA ASN A 53 -25.09 15.94 -0.82
C ASN A 53 -24.05 16.36 0.25
N ALA A 54 -23.71 17.64 0.30
CA ALA A 54 -22.73 18.17 1.26
C ALA A 54 -23.10 17.90 2.75
N PRO A 55 -24.37 17.99 3.18
CA PRO A 55 -24.75 17.58 4.53
C PRO A 55 -24.48 16.11 4.85
N ALA A 56 -24.66 15.21 3.89
CA ALA A 56 -24.33 13.80 4.09
C ALA A 56 -22.81 13.59 4.27
N LEU A 57 -21.97 14.28 3.51
CA LEU A 57 -20.52 14.22 3.71
C LEU A 57 -20.15 14.71 5.12
N GLN A 58 -20.72 15.84 5.58
CA GLN A 58 -20.49 16.37 6.92
C GLN A 58 -20.99 15.43 8.05
N TYR A 59 -22.00 14.62 7.78
CA TYR A 59 -22.46 13.60 8.72
C TYR A 59 -21.42 12.49 8.94
N TYR A 60 -20.68 12.09 7.88
CA TYR A 60 -19.66 11.04 7.97
C TYR A 60 -18.31 11.57 8.42
N PHE A 61 -17.98 12.82 8.08
CA PHE A 61 -16.66 13.40 8.31
C PHE A 61 -16.82 14.84 8.81
N GLU A 62 -16.34 15.11 9.99
CA GLU A 62 -16.49 16.40 10.69
C GLU A 62 -15.96 17.58 9.84
N ASN A 63 -14.83 17.36 9.15
CA ASN A 63 -14.16 18.37 8.32
C ASN A 63 -13.31 17.68 7.25
N LYS A 64 -12.62 18.48 6.43
CA LYS A 64 -11.77 18.02 5.33
C LYS A 64 -10.56 17.24 5.84
N GLU A 65 -9.98 17.64 6.97
CA GLU A 65 -8.88 16.95 7.65
C GLU A 65 -9.32 15.58 8.16
N GLY A 66 -10.50 15.49 8.74
CA GLY A 66 -11.11 14.23 9.18
C GLY A 66 -11.34 13.25 8.03
N LEU A 67 -11.80 13.77 6.88
CA LEU A 67 -11.91 12.97 5.66
C LEU A 67 -10.53 12.52 5.13
N TYR A 68 -9.54 13.41 5.13
CA TYR A 68 -8.17 13.07 4.74
C TYR A 68 -7.55 11.98 5.64
N LYS A 69 -7.78 12.09 6.96
CA LYS A 69 -7.39 11.06 7.92
C LYS A 69 -8.06 9.71 7.63
N ALA A 70 -9.34 9.72 7.30
CA ALA A 70 -10.06 8.49 6.92
C ALA A 70 -9.49 7.87 5.62
N CYS A 71 -9.07 8.69 4.65
CA CYS A 71 -8.34 8.22 3.48
C CYS A 71 -7.00 7.56 3.86
N ALA A 72 -6.24 8.16 4.79
CA ALA A 72 -4.99 7.60 5.30
C ALA A 72 -5.19 6.24 5.99
N GLU A 73 -6.21 6.13 6.83
CA GLU A 73 -6.59 4.90 7.52
C GLU A 73 -7.01 3.81 6.52
N TYR A 74 -7.83 4.16 5.54
CA TYR A 74 -8.28 3.24 4.49
C TYR A 74 -7.12 2.72 3.65
N ILE A 75 -6.25 3.61 3.13
CA ILE A 75 -5.07 3.22 2.35
C ILE A 75 -4.17 2.29 3.16
N THR A 76 -3.95 2.59 4.44
CA THR A 76 -3.09 1.79 5.30
C THR A 76 -3.68 0.42 5.57
N SER A 77 -4.99 0.34 5.88
CA SER A 77 -5.66 -0.94 6.17
C SER A 77 -5.81 -1.81 4.93
N ASP A 78 -6.08 -1.24 3.75
CA ASP A 78 -6.10 -1.97 2.48
C ASP A 78 -4.73 -2.61 2.18
N LEU A 79 -3.64 -1.86 2.33
CA LEU A 79 -2.29 -2.39 2.17
C LEU A 79 -1.98 -3.47 3.20
N GLN A 80 -2.32 -3.27 4.49
CA GLN A 80 -2.12 -4.29 5.52
C GLN A 80 -2.83 -5.60 5.17
N ALA A 81 -4.08 -5.53 4.71
CA ALA A 81 -4.84 -6.71 4.31
C ALA A 81 -4.17 -7.46 3.15
N ARG A 82 -3.67 -6.73 2.15
CA ARG A 82 -2.98 -7.32 0.98
C ARG A 82 -1.65 -7.98 1.35
N PHE A 83 -0.86 -7.35 2.22
CA PHE A 83 0.44 -7.90 2.64
C PHE A 83 0.33 -9.00 3.69
N ALA A 84 -0.75 -9.08 4.46
CA ALA A 84 -0.89 -9.99 5.58
C ALA A 84 -0.65 -11.47 5.22
N PRO A 85 -1.13 -12.03 4.10
CA PRO A 85 -0.87 -13.44 3.76
C PRO A 85 0.62 -13.72 3.53
N SER A 86 1.30 -12.92 2.70
CA SER A 86 2.72 -13.10 2.38
C SER A 86 3.62 -12.84 3.58
N MET A 87 3.27 -11.86 4.43
CA MET A 87 3.99 -11.61 5.68
C MET A 87 3.86 -12.77 6.68
N ARG A 88 2.67 -13.38 6.80
CA ARG A 88 2.49 -14.59 7.64
C ARG A 88 3.32 -15.74 7.13
N GLN A 89 3.26 -16.04 5.83
CA GLN A 89 4.06 -17.09 5.21
C GLN A 89 5.56 -16.89 5.48
N ALA A 90 6.07 -15.68 5.33
CA ALA A 90 7.46 -15.33 5.60
C ALA A 90 7.84 -15.48 7.09
N ALA A 91 6.97 -15.03 7.99
CA ALA A 91 7.18 -15.19 9.43
C ALA A 91 7.20 -16.68 9.86
N ASP A 92 6.29 -17.48 9.30
CA ASP A 92 6.23 -18.93 9.57
C ASP A 92 7.47 -19.65 9.01
N ALA A 93 7.95 -19.29 7.81
CA ALA A 93 9.17 -19.85 7.24
C ALA A 93 10.39 -19.55 8.13
N LEU A 94 10.52 -18.32 8.63
CA LEU A 94 11.58 -17.94 9.56
C LEU A 94 11.48 -18.68 10.91
N LYS A 95 10.28 -18.76 11.47
CA LYS A 95 10.00 -19.44 12.75
C LYS A 95 10.33 -20.94 12.68
N ASN A 96 10.00 -21.57 11.58
CA ASN A 96 10.21 -23.00 11.35
C ASN A 96 11.62 -23.33 10.82
N HIS A 97 12.54 -22.37 10.80
CA HIS A 97 13.90 -22.54 10.29
C HIS A 97 13.95 -23.16 8.89
N ALA A 98 13.05 -22.74 8.01
CA ALA A 98 12.94 -23.27 6.65
C ALA A 98 14.26 -23.09 5.86
N GLY A 99 14.48 -23.97 4.89
CA GLY A 99 15.64 -23.90 4.00
C GLY A 99 15.63 -22.67 3.10
N ALA A 100 16.79 -22.34 2.52
CA ALA A 100 17.01 -21.12 1.75
C ALA A 100 16.00 -20.96 0.60
N ASP A 101 15.63 -22.04 -0.09
CA ASP A 101 14.66 -21.96 -1.19
C ASP A 101 13.29 -21.46 -0.72
N THR A 102 12.80 -21.99 0.41
CA THR A 102 11.54 -21.55 1.02
C THR A 102 11.61 -20.09 1.48
N LEU A 103 12.75 -19.65 2.03
CA LEU A 103 12.95 -18.26 2.43
C LEU A 103 13.02 -17.32 1.22
N ILE A 104 13.59 -17.75 0.08
CA ILE A 104 13.60 -17.03 -1.17
C ILE A 104 12.15 -16.85 -1.69
N GLU A 105 11.35 -17.93 -1.73
CA GLU A 105 9.96 -17.85 -2.14
C GLU A 105 9.15 -16.90 -1.24
N ALA A 106 9.39 -16.93 0.07
CA ALA A 106 8.74 -16.03 1.02
C ALA A 106 9.11 -14.55 0.74
N TYR A 107 10.37 -14.26 0.40
CA TYR A 107 10.80 -12.93 -0.02
C TYR A 107 10.08 -12.48 -1.31
N LEU A 108 10.07 -13.36 -2.32
CA LEU A 108 9.43 -13.09 -3.61
C LEU A 108 7.93 -12.88 -3.47
N GLY A 109 7.26 -13.59 -2.57
CA GLY A 109 5.85 -13.39 -2.26
C GLY A 109 5.55 -11.98 -1.75
N ILE A 110 6.36 -11.43 -0.85
CA ILE A 110 6.23 -10.04 -0.37
C ILE A 110 6.54 -9.05 -1.51
N GLN A 111 7.57 -9.33 -2.31
CA GLN A 111 7.95 -8.49 -3.44
C GLN A 111 6.84 -8.44 -4.50
N LEU A 112 6.17 -9.56 -4.78
CA LEU A 112 5.07 -9.63 -5.74
C LEU A 112 3.91 -8.71 -5.31
N VAL A 113 3.50 -8.76 -4.03
CA VAL A 113 2.46 -7.85 -3.49
C VAL A 113 2.89 -6.39 -3.64
N THR A 114 4.20 -6.10 -3.46
CA THR A 114 4.73 -4.74 -3.67
C THR A 114 4.61 -4.31 -5.12
N LEU A 115 5.02 -5.17 -6.08
CA LEU A 115 4.92 -4.91 -7.52
C LEU A 115 3.45 -4.75 -7.95
N ASP A 116 2.55 -5.61 -7.48
CA ASP A 116 1.11 -5.49 -7.71
C ASP A 116 0.59 -4.13 -7.22
N SER A 117 1.05 -3.70 -6.05
CA SER A 117 0.66 -2.41 -5.48
C SER A 117 1.16 -1.21 -6.27
N VAL A 118 2.27 -1.33 -6.99
CA VAL A 118 2.88 -0.23 -7.77
C VAL A 118 2.35 -0.17 -9.19
N LEU A 119 2.10 -1.32 -9.82
CA LEU A 119 1.81 -1.44 -11.24
C LEU A 119 0.30 -1.36 -11.58
N THR A 120 -0.60 -1.23 -10.60
CA THR A 120 -2.06 -1.16 -10.84
C THR A 120 -2.54 0.30 -10.94
N PRO A 121 -3.45 0.64 -11.88
CA PRO A 121 -4.00 1.99 -12.06
C PRO A 121 -4.63 2.59 -10.79
N THR A 122 -5.32 1.78 -9.99
CA THR A 122 -5.91 2.19 -8.70
C THR A 122 -4.87 2.67 -7.69
N HIS A 123 -3.60 2.25 -7.83
CA HIS A 123 -2.50 2.70 -6.99
C HIS A 123 -1.90 4.03 -7.44
N LEU A 124 -2.11 4.45 -8.68
CA LEU A 124 -1.63 5.75 -9.16
C LEU A 124 -2.26 6.91 -8.39
N ALA A 125 -3.57 6.85 -8.10
CA ALA A 125 -4.24 7.88 -7.30
C ALA A 125 -3.73 7.89 -5.85
N LYS A 126 -3.64 6.71 -5.22
CA LYS A 126 -3.08 6.53 -3.87
C LYS A 126 -1.61 6.98 -3.82
N GLY A 127 -0.83 6.63 -4.84
CA GLY A 127 0.57 7.02 -4.98
C GLY A 127 0.75 8.53 -5.16
N ARG A 128 -0.09 9.19 -5.98
CA ARG A 128 -0.11 10.65 -6.13
C ARG A 128 -0.41 11.33 -4.80
N LEU A 129 -1.39 10.82 -4.06
CA LEU A 129 -1.76 11.38 -2.76
C LEU A 129 -0.59 11.31 -1.76
N VAL A 130 0.10 10.17 -1.68
CA VAL A 130 1.30 10.00 -0.85
C VAL A 130 2.44 10.90 -1.34
N GLY A 131 2.65 11.01 -2.65
CA GLY A 131 3.67 11.87 -3.26
C GLY A 131 3.47 13.34 -2.93
N ARG A 132 2.22 13.85 -3.00
CA ARG A 132 1.88 15.22 -2.62
C ARG A 132 2.11 15.50 -1.13
N GLU A 133 1.81 14.53 -0.27
CA GLU A 133 2.11 14.65 1.16
C GLU A 133 3.63 14.75 1.41
N LEU A 134 4.43 13.93 0.71
CA LEU A 134 5.89 13.98 0.81
C LEU A 134 6.48 15.30 0.25
N ALA A 135 5.81 15.92 -0.71
CA ALA A 135 6.15 17.25 -1.24
C ALA A 135 5.69 18.41 -0.32
N GLY A 136 5.01 18.12 0.79
CA GLY A 136 4.50 19.15 1.71
C GLY A 136 3.22 19.85 1.24
N GLU A 137 2.54 19.32 0.22
CA GLU A 137 1.31 19.89 -0.36
C GLU A 137 0.04 19.46 0.38
N ALA A 138 0.16 18.55 1.36
CA ALA A 138 -0.95 18.01 2.15
C ALA A 138 -0.53 17.77 3.60
N PRO A 139 -1.50 17.61 4.55
CA PRO A 139 -1.21 17.28 5.94
C PRO A 139 -0.44 15.96 6.05
N SER A 140 0.59 15.92 6.91
CA SER A 140 1.44 14.73 7.12
C SER A 140 0.72 13.68 7.97
N MET A 141 -0.11 12.85 7.35
CA MET A 141 -0.89 11.80 8.00
C MET A 141 -0.66 10.42 7.41
N ILE A 142 -0.60 10.28 6.07
CA ILE A 142 -0.49 8.99 5.37
C ILE A 142 0.91 8.42 5.54
N SER A 143 1.94 9.23 5.28
CA SER A 143 3.35 8.77 5.29
C SER A 143 3.80 8.25 6.65
N PRO A 144 3.54 8.93 7.80
CA PRO A 144 3.87 8.39 9.12
C PRO A 144 3.11 7.10 9.43
N MET A 145 1.82 7.03 9.06
CA MET A 145 0.99 5.85 9.30
C MET A 145 1.47 4.64 8.49
N LEU A 146 1.77 4.83 7.20
CA LEU A 146 2.38 3.80 6.35
C LEU A 146 3.75 3.38 6.85
N GLN A 147 4.57 4.34 7.30
CA GLN A 147 5.89 4.03 7.84
C GLN A 147 5.80 3.13 9.07
N GLN A 148 4.91 3.46 10.00
CA GLN A 148 4.79 2.73 11.26
C GLN A 148 4.08 1.38 11.08
N LYS A 149 2.94 1.36 10.39
CA LYS A 149 2.07 0.18 10.32
C LYS A 149 2.43 -0.81 9.21
N MET A 150 3.20 -0.35 8.20
CA MET A 150 3.53 -1.14 7.00
C MET A 150 5.03 -1.27 6.76
N LYS A 151 5.71 -0.13 6.49
CA LYS A 151 7.10 -0.18 6.00
C LYS A 151 8.06 -0.77 7.04
N ARG A 152 7.94 -0.37 8.31
CA ARG A 152 8.81 -0.89 9.39
C ARG A 152 8.64 -2.40 9.60
N PRO A 153 7.42 -2.96 9.79
CA PRO A 153 7.22 -4.40 9.91
C PRO A 153 7.73 -5.20 8.70
N ILE A 154 7.40 -4.74 7.48
CA ILE A 154 7.85 -5.39 6.25
C ILE A 154 9.39 -5.36 6.15
N ASN A 155 10.02 -4.21 6.39
CA ASN A 155 11.47 -4.08 6.30
C ASN A 155 12.19 -4.98 7.33
N LYS A 156 11.65 -5.09 8.55
CA LYS A 156 12.19 -5.99 9.57
C LYS A 156 12.16 -7.44 9.06
N LEU A 157 11.02 -7.88 8.54
CA LEU A 157 10.83 -9.23 8.04
C LEU A 157 11.75 -9.54 6.84
N LEU A 158 11.80 -8.63 5.85
CA LEU A 158 12.68 -8.78 4.68
C LEU A 158 14.15 -8.80 5.08
N LEU A 159 14.56 -8.00 6.06
CA LEU A 159 15.93 -7.98 6.56
C LEU A 159 16.30 -9.32 7.23
N GLU A 160 15.39 -9.93 7.99
CA GLU A 160 15.58 -11.24 8.59
C GLU A 160 15.68 -12.34 7.53
N LEU A 161 14.85 -12.30 6.48
CA LEU A 161 14.94 -13.23 5.35
C LEU A 161 16.30 -13.14 4.65
N VAL A 162 16.73 -11.92 4.29
CA VAL A 162 18.04 -11.70 3.62
C VAL A 162 19.19 -12.18 4.52
N ALA A 163 19.16 -11.88 5.81
CA ALA A 163 20.19 -12.30 6.76
C ALA A 163 20.30 -13.83 6.83
N ARG A 164 19.17 -14.53 6.87
CA ARG A 164 19.13 -16.01 6.91
C ARG A 164 19.60 -16.64 5.62
N ILE A 165 19.14 -16.13 4.47
CA ILE A 165 19.53 -16.65 3.16
C ILE A 165 21.04 -16.46 2.93
N ALA A 166 21.59 -15.33 3.34
CA ALA A 166 22.98 -14.95 3.10
C ALA A 166 23.94 -15.32 4.23
N HIS A 167 23.46 -16.03 5.26
CA HIS A 167 24.24 -16.42 6.46
C HIS A 167 24.94 -15.23 7.15
N THR A 168 24.26 -14.09 7.21
CA THR A 168 24.74 -12.84 7.83
C THR A 168 23.82 -12.44 8.99
N ARG A 169 24.17 -11.35 9.69
CA ARG A 169 23.33 -10.80 10.76
C ARG A 169 22.60 -9.55 10.30
N THR A 170 21.41 -9.30 10.84
CA THR A 170 20.57 -8.14 10.49
C THR A 170 21.22 -6.78 10.79
N ASN A 171 22.19 -6.72 11.70
CA ASN A 171 22.92 -5.51 12.04
C ASN A 171 24.15 -5.25 11.16
N GLU A 172 24.54 -6.19 10.30
CA GLU A 172 25.67 -6.02 9.39
C GLU A 172 25.32 -5.09 8.21
N ALA A 173 26.28 -4.24 7.83
CA ALA A 173 26.09 -3.30 6.74
C ALA A 173 25.78 -4.01 5.41
N ILE A 174 26.47 -5.11 5.14
CA ILE A 174 26.27 -5.89 3.90
C ILE A 174 24.84 -6.41 3.76
N THR A 175 24.22 -6.89 4.86
CA THR A 175 22.83 -7.36 4.86
C THR A 175 21.85 -6.24 4.51
N ARG A 176 22.09 -5.06 5.09
CA ARG A 176 21.28 -3.87 4.82
C ARG A 176 21.45 -3.35 3.39
N ILE A 177 22.69 -3.37 2.86
CA ILE A 177 22.98 -2.99 1.48
C ILE A 177 22.29 -3.97 0.53
N ARG A 178 22.39 -5.29 0.76
CA ARG A 178 21.70 -6.33 -0.02
C ARG A 178 20.20 -6.11 -0.05
N LEU A 179 19.57 -5.83 1.10
CA LEU A 179 18.13 -5.50 1.14
C LEU A 179 17.82 -4.22 0.34
N LEU A 180 18.62 -3.17 0.46
CA LEU A 180 18.43 -1.93 -0.30
C LEU A 180 18.58 -2.16 -1.81
N THR A 181 19.53 -2.98 -2.25
CA THR A 181 19.68 -3.38 -3.67
C THR A 181 18.40 -4.05 -4.19
N LEU A 182 17.89 -5.06 -3.46
CA LEU A 182 16.66 -5.75 -3.86
C LEU A 182 15.44 -4.81 -3.90
N LYS A 183 15.35 -3.86 -2.97
CA LYS A 183 14.31 -2.83 -2.98
C LYS A 183 14.46 -1.87 -4.16
N GLY A 184 15.70 -1.58 -4.56
CA GLY A 184 16.01 -0.75 -5.73
C GLY A 184 15.43 -1.32 -7.02
N LEU A 185 15.37 -2.64 -7.18
CA LEU A 185 14.77 -3.30 -8.36
C LEU A 185 13.28 -2.96 -8.53
N VAL A 186 12.58 -2.70 -7.43
CA VAL A 186 11.16 -2.32 -7.44
C VAL A 186 11.00 -0.80 -7.50
N LEU A 187 11.93 -0.05 -6.92
CA LEU A 187 11.85 1.40 -6.77
C LEU A 187 11.79 2.13 -8.13
N ALA A 188 12.41 1.57 -9.17
CA ALA A 188 12.36 2.10 -10.53
C ALA A 188 10.93 2.27 -11.07
N PHE A 189 9.98 1.49 -10.57
CA PHE A 189 8.57 1.52 -10.97
C PHE A 189 7.69 2.33 -10.01
N TYR A 190 8.26 2.86 -8.91
CA TYR A 190 7.53 3.59 -7.87
C TYR A 190 7.31 5.07 -8.21
N TYR A 191 8.23 5.68 -8.98
CA TYR A 191 8.20 7.09 -9.33
C TYR A 191 7.63 7.33 -10.72
N PRO A 192 7.23 8.59 -11.05
CA PRO A 192 6.27 8.85 -12.09
C PRO A 192 6.62 8.07 -13.35
N PRO A 193 5.62 7.43 -13.96
CA PRO A 193 5.83 6.46 -15.05
C PRO A 193 6.58 7.04 -16.25
N GLY A 194 6.72 8.38 -16.36
CA GLY A 194 7.31 9.04 -17.51
C GLY A 194 8.70 8.54 -17.89
N ALA A 195 9.68 8.63 -16.98
CA ALA A 195 11.06 8.22 -17.30
C ALA A 195 11.19 6.70 -17.53
N CYS A 196 10.44 5.91 -16.76
CA CYS A 196 10.41 4.46 -16.94
C CYS A 196 9.74 4.08 -18.28
N LEU A 197 8.62 4.69 -18.62
CA LEU A 197 7.90 4.46 -19.88
C LEU A 197 8.70 4.91 -21.08
N GLU A 198 9.42 6.05 -21.00
CA GLU A 198 10.30 6.54 -22.03
C GLU A 198 11.44 5.56 -22.31
N LEU A 199 12.14 5.09 -21.26
CA LEU A 199 13.21 4.10 -21.39
C LEU A 199 12.72 2.78 -21.99
N LEU A 200 11.51 2.34 -21.63
CA LEU A 200 10.90 1.11 -22.13
C LEU A 200 10.26 1.28 -23.52
N GLY A 201 10.14 2.49 -24.03
CA GLY A 201 9.42 2.78 -25.28
C GLY A 201 7.91 2.49 -25.19
N TRP A 202 7.31 2.57 -23.99
CA TRP A 202 5.91 2.26 -23.76
C TRP A 202 5.09 3.51 -23.53
N LYS A 203 3.84 3.49 -23.99
CA LYS A 203 2.87 4.56 -23.69
C LYS A 203 2.17 4.35 -22.34
N GLU A 204 1.97 3.10 -21.97
CA GLU A 204 1.28 2.70 -20.73
C GLU A 204 1.74 1.30 -20.28
N ILE A 205 1.45 0.93 -19.04
CA ILE A 205 1.67 -0.41 -18.50
C ILE A 205 0.31 -1.13 -18.49
N ASP A 206 0.08 -1.97 -19.48
CA ASP A 206 -1.05 -2.89 -19.55
C ASP A 206 -0.77 -4.19 -18.75
N ALA A 207 -1.73 -5.11 -18.75
CA ALA A 207 -1.61 -6.37 -18.02
C ALA A 207 -0.42 -7.24 -18.46
N ALA A 208 -0.13 -7.29 -19.77
CA ALA A 208 0.98 -8.09 -20.32
C ALA A 208 2.34 -7.48 -19.91
N LYS A 209 2.47 -6.16 -20.02
CA LYS A 209 3.68 -5.43 -19.60
C LYS A 209 3.89 -5.51 -18.09
N SER A 210 2.82 -5.42 -17.30
CA SER A 210 2.87 -5.62 -15.85
C SER A 210 3.35 -7.02 -15.50
N ALA A 211 2.87 -8.06 -16.19
CA ALA A 211 3.33 -9.43 -16.01
C ALA A 211 4.82 -9.58 -16.36
N LEU A 212 5.27 -8.99 -17.47
CA LEU A 212 6.67 -9.00 -17.89
C LEU A 212 7.58 -8.34 -16.85
N ILE A 213 7.22 -7.16 -16.34
CA ILE A 213 7.97 -6.48 -15.26
C ILE A 213 8.08 -7.40 -14.03
N LYS A 214 6.95 -7.97 -13.57
CA LYS A 214 6.91 -8.83 -12.39
C LYS A 214 7.83 -10.03 -12.54
N THR A 215 7.72 -10.76 -13.66
CA THR A 215 8.57 -11.93 -13.94
C THR A 215 10.04 -11.55 -13.96
N THR A 216 10.41 -10.52 -14.70
CA THR A 216 11.81 -10.08 -14.84
C THR A 216 12.40 -9.66 -13.48
N VAL A 217 11.67 -8.86 -12.70
CA VAL A 217 12.15 -8.40 -11.37
C VAL A 217 12.28 -9.58 -10.41
N GLN A 218 11.34 -10.53 -10.43
CA GLN A 218 11.41 -11.71 -9.57
C GLN A 218 12.55 -12.64 -9.94
N GLU A 219 12.83 -12.86 -11.23
CA GLU A 219 13.97 -13.65 -11.70
C GLU A 219 15.32 -13.02 -11.29
N GLN A 220 15.48 -11.72 -11.46
CA GLN A 220 16.67 -10.99 -11.03
C GLN A 220 16.83 -11.05 -9.49
N THR A 221 15.76 -10.87 -8.75
CA THR A 221 15.77 -10.97 -7.29
C THR A 221 16.16 -12.37 -6.83
N ARG A 222 15.58 -13.40 -7.44
CA ARG A 222 15.91 -14.81 -7.17
C ARG A 222 17.39 -15.07 -7.41
N THR A 223 17.92 -14.65 -8.56
CA THR A 223 19.32 -14.82 -8.93
C THR A 223 20.26 -14.20 -7.89
N LEU A 224 19.96 -12.97 -7.45
CA LEU A 224 20.74 -12.30 -6.41
C LEU A 224 20.67 -13.03 -5.07
N LEU A 225 19.48 -13.43 -4.62
CA LEU A 225 19.31 -14.17 -3.36
C LEU A 225 20.03 -15.52 -3.41
N MET A 226 19.95 -16.23 -4.54
CA MET A 226 20.67 -17.50 -4.71
C MET A 226 22.20 -17.32 -4.71
N SER A 227 22.71 -16.24 -5.29
CA SER A 227 24.15 -15.95 -5.30
C SER A 227 24.71 -15.68 -3.90
N TRP A 228 23.88 -15.26 -2.95
CA TRP A 228 24.29 -15.01 -1.56
C TRP A 228 24.16 -16.22 -0.66
N ARG A 229 23.53 -17.29 -1.11
CA ARG A 229 23.29 -18.54 -0.35
C ARG A 229 24.57 -19.26 0.06
N GLY A 230 25.65 -19.12 -0.69
CA GLY A 230 26.91 -19.84 -0.49
C GLY A 230 27.91 -19.15 0.46
N GLY A 231 27.58 -17.96 1.01
CA GLY A 231 28.54 -17.12 1.73
C GLY A 231 29.70 -16.71 0.82
N ALA A 232 29.96 -15.42 0.67
CA ALA A 232 31.21 -14.94 0.10
C ALA A 232 32.28 -15.01 1.16
#